data_c7a2775076318680f09408c53b13ea1d
#
_entry.id   c7a2775076318680f09408c53b13ea1d
#
_cell.length_a   1.000
_cell.length_b   1.000
_cell.length_c   1.000
_cell.angle_alpha   90.00
_cell.angle_beta   90.00
_cell.angle_gamma   90.00
#
_symmetry.space_group_name_H-M   'P 1'
#
loop_
_entity.id
_entity.type
_entity.pdbx_description
1 polymer ?
#
loop_
_entity_poly.entity_id
_entity_poly.type
_entity_poly.pdbx_seq_one_letter_code
_entity_poly.pdbx_strand_id
1 'polypeptide(L)'
;MFDRPIQKIIQYPLKLIARYLLKYTKPDHITFVGFIFGILMCACIYLQFFKIALVFLILNRLSDGVDGAMARLTSPSPRGGYLDIVADFIIYAGFVLSYGLSSPDKLIVSALLLFSFIGTGTTFLARAAIQHQIHQHSHSNNRESEINKSFHYASGLIEGTETIIFMILCLILPSYFNFIGLAFFILCIITIVSRIYVCYKELS
;
A
#
# COMPACT_ATOMS: atom_id res chain seq x y z
N MET A 1 0.34 9.05 -7.15
CA MET A 1 0.82 10.28 -7.85
C MET A 1 2.20 10.74 -7.36
N PHE A 2 2.48 10.69 -6.07
CA PHE A 2 3.78 11.10 -5.47
C PHE A 2 4.84 9.98 -5.41
N ASP A 3 4.50 8.74 -5.71
CA ASP A 3 5.40 7.57 -5.57
C ASP A 3 6.71 7.69 -6.34
N ARG A 4 6.66 8.17 -7.59
CA ARG A 4 7.87 8.25 -8.44
C ARG A 4 8.95 9.23 -7.97
N PRO A 5 8.65 10.50 -7.58
CA PRO A 5 9.68 11.42 -7.10
C PRO A 5 10.24 11.02 -5.75
N ILE A 6 9.41 10.54 -4.83
CA ILE A 6 9.82 10.10 -3.49
C ILE A 6 10.72 8.86 -3.59
N GLN A 7 10.34 7.89 -4.41
CA GLN A 7 11.16 6.69 -4.66
C GLN A 7 12.57 7.04 -5.14
N LYS A 8 12.74 8.01 -6.05
CA LYS A 8 14.07 8.40 -6.55
C LYS A 8 15.01 8.91 -5.44
N ILE A 9 14.48 9.69 -4.49
CA ILE A 9 15.27 10.27 -3.40
C ILE A 9 15.67 9.18 -2.39
N ILE A 10 14.73 8.29 -2.05
CA ILE A 10 14.93 7.27 -1.02
C ILE A 10 15.71 6.05 -1.56
N GLN A 11 15.70 5.81 -2.87
CA GLN A 11 16.36 4.64 -3.47
C GLN A 11 17.87 4.56 -3.21
N TYR A 12 18.59 5.68 -3.17
CA TYR A 12 20.04 5.65 -2.99
C TYR A 12 20.46 5.09 -1.62
N PRO A 13 19.98 5.62 -0.49
CA PRO A 13 20.31 5.06 0.84
C PRO A 13 19.78 3.63 1.01
N LEU A 14 18.59 3.32 0.51
CA LEU A 14 18.04 1.96 0.58
C LEU A 14 18.89 0.93 -0.18
N LYS A 15 19.46 1.29 -1.33
CA LYS A 15 20.36 0.41 -2.07
C LYS A 15 21.66 0.11 -1.32
N LEU A 16 22.20 1.05 -0.56
CA LEU A 16 23.39 0.81 0.27
C LEU A 16 23.09 -0.19 1.38
N ILE A 17 21.98 0.02 2.09
CA ILE A 17 21.52 -0.90 3.15
C ILE A 17 21.23 -2.28 2.57
N ALA A 18 20.52 -2.35 1.43
CA ALA A 18 20.19 -3.59 0.76
C ALA A 18 21.43 -4.40 0.34
N ARG A 19 22.46 -3.74 -0.23
CA ARG A 19 23.74 -4.41 -0.58
C ARG A 19 24.45 -5.00 0.62
N TYR A 20 24.41 -4.31 1.75
CA TYR A 20 25.00 -4.80 2.98
C TYR A 20 24.23 -6.00 3.52
N LEU A 21 22.91 -5.92 3.60
CA LEU A 21 22.05 -6.97 4.13
C LEU A 21 22.01 -8.22 3.25
N LEU A 22 22.14 -8.09 1.92
CA LEU A 22 22.21 -9.24 1.00
C LEU A 22 23.36 -10.22 1.31
N LYS A 23 24.39 -9.79 2.06
CA LYS A 23 25.45 -10.67 2.50
C LYS A 23 25.03 -11.64 3.60
N TYR A 24 23.95 -11.31 4.34
CA TYR A 24 23.55 -12.02 5.56
C TYR A 24 22.13 -12.58 5.49
N THR A 25 21.26 -12.03 4.65
CA THR A 25 19.83 -12.38 4.66
C THR A 25 19.20 -12.27 3.27
N LYS A 26 18.01 -12.89 3.12
CA LYS A 26 17.21 -12.84 1.89
C LYS A 26 16.13 -11.76 2.00
N PRO A 27 15.61 -11.21 0.87
CA PRO A 27 14.52 -10.24 0.87
C PRO A 27 13.32 -10.69 1.72
N ASP A 28 12.84 -11.93 1.54
CA ASP A 28 11.67 -12.48 2.23
C ASP A 28 11.76 -12.38 3.77
N HIS A 29 12.96 -12.48 4.35
CA HIS A 29 13.14 -12.33 5.80
C HIS A 29 12.93 -10.89 6.25
N ILE A 30 13.34 -9.91 5.43
CA ILE A 30 13.13 -8.49 5.73
C ILE A 30 11.65 -8.14 5.62
N THR A 31 10.94 -8.66 4.61
CA THR A 31 9.48 -8.54 4.49
C THR A 31 8.79 -9.07 5.74
N PHE A 32 9.20 -10.25 6.24
CA PHE A 32 8.64 -10.84 7.45
C PHE A 32 8.90 -9.98 8.71
N VAL A 33 10.12 -9.45 8.86
CA VAL A 33 10.46 -8.52 9.96
C VAL A 33 9.61 -7.25 9.86
N GLY A 34 9.47 -6.70 8.65
CA GLY A 34 8.59 -5.56 8.39
C GLY A 34 7.14 -5.85 8.81
N PHE A 35 6.63 -7.03 8.46
CA PHE A 35 5.28 -7.44 8.87
C PHE A 35 5.11 -7.52 10.39
N ILE A 36 6.11 -8.02 11.12
CA ILE A 36 6.10 -8.02 12.60
C ILE A 36 6.02 -6.59 13.14
N PHE A 37 6.81 -5.64 12.59
CA PHE A 37 6.71 -4.24 12.98
C PHE A 37 5.32 -3.67 12.73
N GLY A 38 4.67 -4.03 11.62
CA GLY A 38 3.29 -3.65 11.34
C GLY A 38 2.30 -4.17 12.39
N ILE A 39 2.43 -5.43 12.83
CA ILE A 39 1.59 -6.00 13.90
C ILE A 39 1.85 -5.28 15.23
N LEU A 40 3.11 -5.00 15.58
CA LEU A 40 3.45 -4.26 16.79
C LEU A 40 2.89 -2.83 16.77
N MET A 41 2.90 -2.18 15.61
CA MET A 41 2.21 -0.90 15.40
C MET A 41 0.73 -1.00 15.74
N CYS A 42 0.03 -2.01 15.20
CA CYS A 42 -1.40 -2.24 15.46
C CYS A 42 -1.67 -2.46 16.95
N ALA A 43 -0.86 -3.27 17.64
CA ALA A 43 -0.97 -3.49 19.07
C ALA A 43 -0.77 -2.19 19.87
N CYS A 44 0.23 -1.37 19.49
CA CYS A 44 0.47 -0.07 20.12
C CYS A 44 -0.69 0.92 19.90
N ILE A 45 -1.35 0.92 18.73
CA ILE A 45 -2.53 1.74 18.48
C ILE A 45 -3.69 1.31 19.38
N TYR A 46 -3.96 0.01 19.47
CA TYR A 46 -4.98 -0.54 20.35
C TYR A 46 -4.76 -0.12 21.82
N LEU A 47 -3.51 -0.15 22.28
CA LEU A 47 -3.09 0.29 23.63
C LEU A 47 -2.94 1.82 23.74
N GLN A 48 -3.24 2.59 22.70
CA GLN A 48 -3.15 4.06 22.62
C GLN A 48 -1.73 4.62 22.78
N PHE A 49 -0.69 3.84 22.52
CA PHE A 49 0.71 4.27 22.51
C PHE A 49 1.10 4.82 21.12
N PHE A 50 0.44 5.89 20.67
CA PHE A 50 0.55 6.41 19.30
C PHE A 50 1.97 6.81 18.88
N LYS A 51 2.79 7.37 19.79
CA LYS A 51 4.20 7.72 19.50
C LYS A 51 5.04 6.48 19.21
N ILE A 52 4.84 5.38 19.95
CA ILE A 52 5.54 4.12 19.73
C ILE A 52 5.02 3.46 18.44
N ALA A 53 3.73 3.53 18.18
CA ALA A 53 3.14 3.07 16.93
C ALA A 53 3.73 3.78 15.71
N LEU A 54 4.00 5.09 15.79
CA LEU A 54 4.66 5.84 14.73
C LEU A 54 6.09 5.33 14.44
N VAL A 55 6.85 4.98 15.48
CA VAL A 55 8.18 4.36 15.31
C VAL A 55 8.06 3.03 14.58
N PHE A 56 7.11 2.17 14.97
CA PHE A 56 6.89 0.89 14.30
C PHE A 56 6.39 1.06 12.86
N LEU A 57 5.57 2.07 12.56
CA LEU A 57 5.20 2.39 11.18
C LEU A 57 6.43 2.74 10.34
N ILE A 58 7.31 3.58 10.85
CA ILE A 58 8.54 3.94 10.14
C ILE A 58 9.42 2.71 9.91
N LEU A 59 9.60 1.85 10.91
CA LEU A 59 10.38 0.61 10.78
C LEU A 59 9.75 -0.36 9.76
N ASN A 60 8.42 -0.48 9.77
CA ASN A 60 7.69 -1.29 8.79
C ASN A 60 7.94 -0.76 7.36
N ARG A 61 7.78 0.55 7.12
CA ARG A 61 8.00 1.15 5.78
C ARG A 61 9.48 1.12 5.33
N LEU A 62 10.42 1.24 6.26
CA LEU A 62 11.84 1.08 5.95
C LEU A 62 12.17 -0.37 5.55
N SER A 63 11.60 -1.37 6.24
CA SER A 63 11.77 -2.78 5.91
C SER A 63 11.26 -3.09 4.50
N ASP A 64 10.07 -2.63 4.17
CA ASP A 64 9.43 -2.71 2.86
C ASP A 64 10.28 -2.04 1.74
N GLY A 65 10.81 -0.85 1.99
CA GLY A 65 11.72 -0.18 1.07
C GLY A 65 13.03 -0.94 0.84
N VAL A 66 13.56 -1.58 1.90
CA VAL A 66 14.82 -2.34 1.86
C VAL A 66 14.62 -3.67 1.13
N ASP A 67 13.58 -4.46 1.43
CA ASP A 67 13.33 -5.74 0.76
C ASP A 67 13.07 -5.56 -0.74
N GLY A 68 12.30 -4.54 -1.12
CA GLY A 68 12.11 -4.17 -2.52
C GLY A 68 13.43 -3.73 -3.19
N ALA A 69 14.33 -3.03 -2.47
CA ALA A 69 15.66 -2.70 -3.00
C ALA A 69 16.55 -3.94 -3.14
N MET A 70 16.47 -4.89 -2.19
CA MET A 70 17.19 -6.18 -2.24
C MET A 70 16.69 -7.04 -3.41
N ALA A 71 15.38 -7.14 -3.60
CA ALA A 71 14.78 -7.88 -4.72
C ALA A 71 15.24 -7.33 -6.08
N ARG A 72 15.31 -6.00 -6.24
CA ARG A 72 15.80 -5.36 -7.47
C ARG A 72 17.31 -5.56 -7.71
N LEU A 73 18.10 -5.82 -6.68
CA LEU A 73 19.54 -6.09 -6.79
C LEU A 73 19.85 -7.58 -7.08
N THR A 74 18.92 -8.47 -6.79
CA THR A 74 19.05 -9.91 -7.07
C THR A 74 18.21 -10.31 -8.27
N SER A 75 17.04 -10.86 -8.02
CA SER A 75 16.00 -11.14 -9.03
C SER A 75 14.64 -11.06 -8.35
N PRO A 76 13.75 -10.16 -8.79
CA PRO A 76 12.40 -10.11 -8.26
C PRO A 76 11.70 -11.45 -8.43
N SER A 77 11.12 -11.98 -7.35
CA SER A 77 10.39 -13.24 -7.38
C SER A 77 8.87 -12.98 -7.34
N PRO A 78 8.05 -13.76 -8.08
CA PRO A 78 6.60 -13.66 -7.98
C PRO A 78 6.10 -13.89 -6.56
N ARG A 79 6.75 -14.79 -5.80
CA ARG A 79 6.44 -15.06 -4.41
C ARG A 79 6.67 -13.83 -3.52
N GLY A 80 7.81 -13.13 -3.69
CA GLY A 80 8.12 -11.92 -2.92
C GLY A 80 7.09 -10.83 -3.18
N GLY A 81 6.75 -10.55 -4.44
CA GLY A 81 5.74 -9.56 -4.79
C GLY A 81 4.33 -9.92 -4.26
N TYR A 82 3.97 -11.21 -4.23
CA TYR A 82 2.72 -11.66 -3.61
C TYR A 82 2.70 -11.38 -2.10
N LEU A 83 3.77 -11.76 -1.39
CA LEU A 83 3.86 -11.57 0.06
C LEU A 83 3.83 -10.08 0.44
N ASP A 84 4.50 -9.23 -0.31
CA ASP A 84 4.55 -7.79 -0.15
C ASP A 84 3.13 -7.17 -0.24
N ILE A 85 2.40 -7.45 -1.33
CA ILE A 85 1.04 -6.96 -1.52
C ILE A 85 0.11 -7.44 -0.39
N VAL A 86 0.16 -8.72 -0.03
CA VAL A 86 -0.70 -9.29 1.01
C VAL A 86 -0.38 -8.68 2.38
N ALA A 87 0.90 -8.53 2.72
CA ALA A 87 1.34 -7.93 3.96
C ALA A 87 0.85 -6.48 4.08
N ASP A 88 1.01 -5.68 3.02
CA ASP A 88 0.54 -4.29 3.00
C ASP A 88 -0.96 -4.16 3.24
N PHE A 89 -1.78 -4.93 2.52
CA PHE A 89 -3.23 -4.88 2.71
C PHE A 89 -3.64 -5.29 4.13
N ILE A 90 -3.01 -6.31 4.71
CA ILE A 90 -3.28 -6.74 6.09
C ILE A 90 -2.90 -5.63 7.08
N ILE A 91 -1.74 -4.98 6.91
CA ILE A 91 -1.29 -3.92 7.80
C ILE A 91 -2.17 -2.67 7.70
N TYR A 92 -2.58 -2.26 6.49
CA TYR A 92 -3.49 -1.12 6.32
C TYR A 92 -4.86 -1.37 6.97
N ALA A 93 -5.42 -2.57 6.76
CA ALA A 93 -6.66 -2.96 7.42
C ALA A 93 -6.49 -3.06 8.95
N GLY A 94 -5.39 -3.67 9.42
CA GLY A 94 -5.04 -3.81 10.83
C GLY A 94 -4.88 -2.45 11.53
N PHE A 95 -4.26 -1.47 10.87
CA PHE A 95 -4.14 -0.10 11.36
C PHE A 95 -5.51 0.51 11.69
N VAL A 96 -6.42 0.48 10.72
CA VAL A 96 -7.77 1.04 10.88
C VAL A 96 -8.57 0.27 11.93
N LEU A 97 -8.50 -1.07 11.90
CA LEU A 97 -9.17 -1.93 12.88
C LEU A 97 -8.70 -1.61 14.30
N SER A 98 -7.40 -1.42 14.50
CA SER A 98 -6.82 -1.11 15.82
C SER A 98 -7.33 0.23 16.37
N TYR A 99 -7.53 1.24 15.51
CA TYR A 99 -8.18 2.49 15.92
C TYR A 99 -9.63 2.28 16.37
N GLY A 100 -10.42 1.51 15.59
CA GLY A 100 -11.80 1.20 15.93
C GLY A 100 -11.93 0.44 17.25
N LEU A 101 -11.00 -0.49 17.50
CA LEU A 101 -10.99 -1.28 18.76
C LEU A 101 -10.44 -0.49 19.94
N SER A 102 -9.65 0.58 19.71
CA SER A 102 -9.06 1.40 20.78
C SER A 102 -10.09 2.27 21.52
N SER A 103 -11.21 2.62 20.86
CA SER A 103 -12.24 3.50 21.44
C SER A 103 -13.56 3.40 20.66
N PRO A 104 -14.74 3.31 21.35
CA PRO A 104 -16.04 3.15 20.71
C PRO A 104 -16.42 4.29 19.75
N ASP A 105 -15.97 5.52 20.02
CA ASP A 105 -16.24 6.70 19.20
C ASP A 105 -15.57 6.63 17.82
N LYS A 106 -14.55 5.78 17.65
CA LYS A 106 -13.82 5.60 16.39
C LYS A 106 -14.36 4.44 15.54
N LEU A 107 -15.23 3.62 16.08
CA LEU A 107 -15.67 2.36 15.47
C LEU A 107 -16.34 2.58 14.11
N ILE A 108 -17.23 3.57 14.02
CA ILE A 108 -17.99 3.84 12.77
C ILE A 108 -17.05 4.28 11.64
N VAL A 109 -16.14 5.22 11.92
CA VAL A 109 -15.20 5.71 10.91
C VAL A 109 -14.23 4.59 10.49
N SER A 110 -13.81 3.76 11.43
CA SER A 110 -12.98 2.59 11.13
C SER A 110 -13.72 1.58 10.24
N ALA A 111 -14.99 1.31 10.48
CA ALA A 111 -15.80 0.44 9.63
C ALA A 111 -15.95 1.00 8.20
N LEU A 112 -16.20 2.29 8.05
CA LEU A 112 -16.26 2.97 6.75
C LEU A 112 -14.93 2.91 6.00
N LEU A 113 -13.81 3.12 6.69
CA LEU A 113 -12.48 3.00 6.12
C LEU A 113 -12.17 1.57 5.66
N LEU A 114 -12.48 0.54 6.47
CA LEU A 114 -12.31 -0.85 6.08
C LEU A 114 -13.14 -1.19 4.83
N PHE A 115 -14.39 -0.73 4.77
CA PHE A 115 -15.22 -0.88 3.57
C PHE A 115 -14.56 -0.25 2.33
N SER A 116 -14.05 0.98 2.46
CA SER A 116 -13.39 1.66 1.35
C SER A 116 -12.06 0.99 0.95
N PHE A 117 -11.32 0.39 1.89
CA PHE A 117 -10.09 -0.34 1.61
C PHE A 117 -10.36 -1.64 0.84
N ILE A 118 -11.46 -2.33 1.15
CA ILE A 118 -11.91 -3.47 0.34
C ILE A 118 -12.18 -3.01 -1.09
N GLY A 119 -12.91 -1.91 -1.27
CA GLY A 119 -13.23 -1.37 -2.60
C GLY A 119 -11.99 -0.92 -3.39
N THR A 120 -11.08 -0.16 -2.77
CA THR A 120 -9.83 0.28 -3.42
C THR A 120 -8.92 -0.88 -3.75
N GLY A 121 -8.79 -1.86 -2.85
CA GLY A 121 -8.00 -3.08 -3.06
C GLY A 121 -8.57 -3.96 -4.15
N THR A 122 -9.88 -4.22 -4.13
CA THR A 122 -10.54 -5.06 -5.14
C THR A 122 -10.45 -4.43 -6.53
N THR A 123 -10.69 -3.12 -6.67
CA THR A 123 -10.57 -2.44 -7.97
C THR A 123 -9.13 -2.43 -8.50
N PHE A 124 -8.14 -2.35 -7.62
CA PHE A 124 -6.72 -2.45 -7.99
C PHE A 124 -6.35 -3.86 -8.48
N LEU A 125 -6.68 -4.90 -7.69
CA LEU A 125 -6.33 -6.28 -7.99
C LEU A 125 -7.09 -6.83 -9.20
N ALA A 126 -8.38 -6.53 -9.32
CA ALA A 126 -9.19 -6.92 -10.48
C ALA A 126 -8.62 -6.32 -11.78
N ARG A 127 -8.25 -5.04 -11.74
CA ARG A 127 -7.62 -4.39 -12.90
C ARG A 127 -6.29 -5.06 -13.26
N ALA A 128 -5.42 -5.32 -12.29
CA ALA A 128 -4.14 -5.99 -12.52
C ALA A 128 -4.33 -7.40 -13.14
N ALA A 129 -5.32 -8.16 -12.68
CA ALA A 129 -5.64 -9.48 -13.21
C ALA A 129 -6.13 -9.42 -14.66
N ILE A 130 -7.05 -8.50 -14.99
CA ILE A 130 -7.59 -8.33 -16.36
C ILE A 130 -6.49 -7.85 -17.29
N GLN A 131 -5.64 -6.91 -16.86
CA GLN A 131 -4.52 -6.43 -17.63
C GLN A 131 -3.55 -7.55 -18.02
N HIS A 132 -3.23 -8.44 -17.08
CA HIS A 132 -2.38 -9.61 -17.35
C HIS A 132 -3.00 -10.54 -18.39
N GLN A 133 -4.32 -10.79 -18.35
CA GLN A 133 -5.02 -11.61 -19.35
C GLN A 133 -4.96 -10.96 -20.75
N ILE A 134 -5.22 -9.65 -20.85
CA ILE A 134 -5.16 -8.91 -22.13
C ILE A 134 -3.76 -8.98 -22.73
N HIS A 135 -2.70 -8.79 -21.93
CA HIS A 135 -1.31 -8.90 -22.42
C HIS A 135 -0.97 -10.30 -22.92
N GLN A 136 -1.43 -11.37 -22.26
CA GLN A 136 -1.21 -12.73 -22.74
C GLN A 136 -1.87 -13.00 -24.09
N HIS A 137 -3.06 -12.45 -24.34
CA HIS A 137 -3.76 -12.59 -25.62
C HIS A 137 -3.24 -11.65 -26.72
N SER A 138 -2.59 -10.52 -26.37
CA SER A 138 -2.10 -9.53 -27.33
C SER A 138 -0.72 -9.84 -27.91
N HIS A 139 0.03 -10.79 -27.34
CA HIS A 139 1.30 -11.24 -27.94
C HIS A 139 1.15 -11.82 -29.36
N SER A 140 -0.07 -12.01 -29.87
CA SER A 140 -0.34 -12.41 -31.25
C SER A 140 -0.64 -11.25 -32.22
N ASN A 141 -0.82 -10.01 -31.74
CA ASN A 141 -1.18 -8.87 -32.58
C ASN A 141 -0.45 -7.59 -32.11
N ASN A 142 0.22 -6.88 -33.03
CA ASN A 142 1.01 -5.64 -32.87
C ASN A 142 0.27 -4.41 -32.27
N ARG A 143 -0.56 -4.54 -31.26
CA ARG A 143 -1.32 -3.44 -30.59
C ARG A 143 -0.75 -2.99 -29.25
N GLU A 144 0.51 -3.34 -28.93
CA GLU A 144 1.11 -3.07 -27.61
C GLU A 144 1.26 -1.57 -27.26
N SER A 145 1.40 -0.68 -28.23
CA SER A 145 1.75 0.73 -27.94
C SER A 145 0.56 1.60 -27.49
N GLU A 146 -0.66 1.29 -27.92
CA GLU A 146 -1.87 2.05 -27.54
C GLU A 146 -2.42 1.61 -26.18
N ILE A 147 -2.37 0.32 -25.89
CA ILE A 147 -2.82 -0.26 -24.61
C ILE A 147 -1.97 0.29 -23.46
N ASN A 148 -0.64 0.35 -23.61
CA ASN A 148 0.26 0.87 -22.56
C ASN A 148 0.05 2.35 -22.22
N LYS A 149 -0.40 3.20 -23.16
CA LYS A 149 -0.69 4.61 -22.89
C LYS A 149 -1.97 4.80 -22.08
N SER A 150 -3.03 4.08 -22.40
CA SER A 150 -4.34 4.17 -21.72
C SER A 150 -4.25 3.75 -20.25
N PHE A 151 -3.51 2.67 -19.96
CA PHE A 151 -3.34 2.16 -18.59
C PHE A 151 -2.55 3.09 -17.66
N HIS A 152 -1.78 4.02 -18.20
CA HIS A 152 -1.01 4.98 -17.40
C HIS A 152 -1.89 6.07 -16.74
N TYR A 153 -3.09 6.32 -17.26
CA TYR A 153 -4.01 7.36 -16.77
C TYR A 153 -4.95 6.90 -15.65
N ALA A 154 -5.01 5.61 -15.36
CA ALA A 154 -5.95 5.07 -14.37
C ALA A 154 -5.30 4.75 -13.01
N SER A 155 -4.21 5.44 -12.66
CA SER A 155 -3.78 5.49 -11.27
C SER A 155 -4.85 6.24 -10.47
N GLY A 156 -5.31 5.62 -9.36
CA GLY A 156 -6.31 6.27 -8.50
C GLY A 156 -5.76 7.51 -7.81
N LEU A 157 -6.64 8.30 -7.22
CA LEU A 157 -6.26 9.46 -6.41
C LEU A 157 -5.52 9.01 -5.14
N ILE A 158 -5.96 7.88 -4.56
CA ILE A 158 -5.36 7.25 -3.38
C ILE A 158 -4.59 6.00 -3.80
N GLU A 159 -3.30 6.01 -3.50
CA GLU A 159 -2.35 4.92 -3.70
C GLU A 159 -1.57 4.66 -2.39
N GLY A 160 -0.45 3.93 -2.46
CA GLY A 160 0.34 3.56 -1.29
C GLY A 160 0.86 4.76 -0.49
N THR A 161 1.41 5.76 -1.18
CA THR A 161 1.99 6.95 -0.52
C THR A 161 0.93 7.76 0.23
N GLU A 162 -0.24 7.99 -0.36
CA GLU A 162 -1.34 8.73 0.26
C GLU A 162 -1.87 7.97 1.50
N THR A 163 -1.92 6.64 1.43
CA THR A 163 -2.30 5.80 2.58
C THR A 163 -1.26 5.92 3.72
N ILE A 164 0.03 5.91 3.41
CA ILE A 164 1.09 6.10 4.42
C ILE A 164 1.00 7.49 5.05
N ILE A 165 0.78 8.54 4.26
CA ILE A 165 0.58 9.91 4.77
C ILE A 165 -0.62 9.96 5.72
N PHE A 166 -1.74 9.35 5.33
CA PHE A 166 -2.93 9.22 6.18
C PHE A 166 -2.59 8.55 7.51
N MET A 167 -1.88 7.41 7.49
CA MET A 167 -1.48 6.69 8.71
C MET A 167 -0.60 7.55 9.62
N ILE A 168 0.38 8.27 9.06
CA ILE A 168 1.26 9.19 9.80
C ILE A 168 0.44 10.30 10.44
N LEU A 169 -0.45 10.94 9.70
CA LEU A 169 -1.31 12.01 10.21
C LEU A 169 -2.19 11.54 11.38
N CYS A 170 -2.79 10.34 11.27
CA CYS A 170 -3.58 9.76 12.34
C CYS A 170 -2.75 9.50 13.61
N LEU A 171 -1.49 9.06 13.47
CA LEU A 171 -0.61 8.78 14.62
C LEU A 171 -0.08 10.06 15.27
N ILE A 172 0.14 11.13 14.51
CA ILE A 172 0.56 12.43 15.05
C ILE A 172 -0.62 13.16 15.71
N LEU A 173 -1.82 13.04 15.13
CA LEU A 173 -3.03 13.72 15.55
C LEU A 173 -4.16 12.74 15.91
N PRO A 174 -3.97 11.86 16.92
CA PRO A 174 -4.90 10.76 17.19
C PRO A 174 -6.29 11.21 17.63
N SER A 175 -6.42 12.39 18.22
CA SER A 175 -7.71 13.00 18.58
C SER A 175 -8.55 13.40 17.37
N TYR A 176 -7.91 13.63 16.22
CA TYR A 176 -8.58 13.99 14.97
C TYR A 176 -8.83 12.81 14.03
N PHE A 177 -8.64 11.58 14.51
CA PHE A 177 -8.80 10.36 13.70
C PHE A 177 -10.13 10.33 12.94
N ASN A 178 -11.25 10.66 13.59
CA ASN A 178 -12.57 10.63 12.96
C ASN A 178 -12.68 11.62 11.80
N PHE A 179 -12.14 12.82 11.96
CA PHE A 179 -12.16 13.84 10.91
C PHE A 179 -11.25 13.47 9.73
N ILE A 180 -9.99 13.09 10.03
CA ILE A 180 -9.00 12.68 9.03
C ILE A 180 -9.48 11.41 8.32
N GLY A 181 -10.04 10.46 9.07
CA GLY A 181 -10.56 9.20 8.53
C GLY A 181 -11.76 9.39 7.61
N LEU A 182 -12.71 10.26 7.97
CA LEU A 182 -13.85 10.54 7.12
C LEU A 182 -13.43 11.25 5.81
N ALA A 183 -12.50 12.21 5.89
CA ALA A 183 -11.94 12.85 4.71
C ALA A 183 -11.25 11.84 3.79
N PHE A 184 -10.43 10.93 4.36
CA PHE A 184 -9.74 9.89 3.61
C PHE A 184 -10.71 8.86 3.02
N PHE A 185 -11.79 8.50 3.74
CA PHE A 185 -12.87 7.65 3.22
C PHE A 185 -13.50 8.24 1.95
N ILE A 186 -13.82 9.53 1.95
CA ILE A 186 -14.39 10.22 0.77
C ILE A 186 -13.43 10.13 -0.42
N LEU A 187 -12.14 10.36 -0.20
CA LEU A 187 -11.11 10.25 -1.25
C LEU A 187 -10.97 8.80 -1.78
N CYS A 188 -11.10 7.80 -0.91
CA CYS A 188 -11.14 6.40 -1.32
C CYS A 188 -12.37 6.09 -2.20
N ILE A 189 -13.55 6.59 -1.84
CA ILE A 189 -14.76 6.40 -2.65
C ILE A 189 -14.60 7.06 -4.03
N ILE A 190 -14.07 8.26 -4.10
CA ILE A 190 -13.76 8.94 -5.38
C ILE A 190 -12.79 8.08 -6.21
N THR A 191 -11.77 7.52 -5.57
CA THR A 191 -10.80 6.62 -6.23
C THR A 191 -11.46 5.36 -6.79
N ILE A 192 -12.36 4.72 -6.02
CA ILE A 192 -13.11 3.54 -6.45
C ILE A 192 -13.95 3.86 -7.69
N VAL A 193 -14.76 4.93 -7.60
CA VAL A 193 -15.65 5.33 -8.70
C VAL A 193 -14.84 5.67 -9.96
N SER A 194 -13.76 6.44 -9.81
CA SER A 194 -12.91 6.82 -10.94
C SER A 194 -12.25 5.60 -11.61
N ARG A 195 -11.76 4.64 -10.81
CA ARG A 195 -11.18 3.39 -11.34
C ARG A 195 -12.20 2.54 -12.08
N ILE A 196 -13.41 2.38 -11.52
CA ILE A 196 -14.50 1.64 -12.18
C ILE A 196 -14.84 2.30 -13.52
N TYR A 197 -15.02 3.63 -13.53
CA TYR A 197 -15.37 4.37 -14.76
C TYR A 197 -14.30 4.21 -15.85
N VAL A 198 -13.02 4.38 -15.48
CA VAL A 198 -11.91 4.26 -16.43
C VAL A 198 -11.79 2.83 -16.96
N CYS A 199 -11.82 1.82 -16.08
CA CYS A 199 -11.76 0.42 -16.50
C CYS A 199 -12.95 0.03 -17.40
N TYR A 200 -14.16 0.47 -17.05
CA TYR A 200 -15.34 0.20 -17.87
C TYR A 200 -15.19 0.75 -19.30
N LYS A 201 -14.68 1.99 -19.41
CA LYS A 201 -14.44 2.64 -20.72
C LYS A 201 -13.30 1.99 -21.52
N GLU A 202 -12.28 1.45 -20.84
CA GLU A 202 -11.15 0.77 -21.48
C GLU A 202 -11.53 -0.64 -22.02
N LEU A 203 -12.51 -1.28 -21.39
CA LEU A 203 -12.96 -2.64 -21.73
C LEU A 203 -14.15 -2.67 -22.73
N SER A 204 -14.73 -1.49 -23.05
CA SER A 204 -15.79 -1.35 -24.06
C SER A 204 -15.24 -1.15 -25.45
#